data_a834e1996cdd6b9110b3de52244fc934
#
_entry.id   a834e1996cdd6b9110b3de52244fc934
#
_cell.length_a   1.000
_cell.length_b   1.000
_cell.length_c   1.000
_cell.angle_alpha   90.00
_cell.angle_beta   90.00
_cell.angle_gamma   90.00
#
_symmetry.space_group_name_H-M   'P 1'
#
loop_
_entity.id
_entity.type
_entity.pdbx_description
1 polymer ?
#
loop_
_entity_poly.entity_id
_entity_poly.type
_entity_poly.pdbx_seq_one_letter_code
_entity_poly.pdbx_strand_id
1 'polypeptide(L)'
;MKKGGTFQQVGLFAKPLNELDERTIIQHEITYVGSRSQNPYDWPIAIHLEAKGAINEDKMVTKVFDLDHWREAFEAMMAGKELKVLIASNPDDETLN
;
A
#
# COMPACT_ATOMS: atom_id res chain seq x y z
N MET A 1 -17.50 -0.44 11.07
CA MET A 1 -17.21 -1.83 10.59
C MET A 1 -18.43 -2.69 10.87
N LYS A 2 -18.72 -3.61 9.95
CA LYS A 2 -19.86 -4.54 10.11
C LYS A 2 -19.60 -5.49 11.28
N LYS A 3 -20.64 -5.79 12.06
CA LYS A 3 -20.60 -6.78 13.14
C LYS A 3 -20.16 -8.15 12.60
N GLY A 4 -19.25 -8.82 13.28
CA GLY A 4 -18.63 -10.07 12.83
C GLY A 4 -17.58 -9.90 11.71
N GLY A 5 -17.22 -8.66 11.40
CA GLY A 5 -16.23 -8.37 10.37
C GLY A 5 -14.79 -8.65 10.80
N THR A 6 -13.88 -8.58 9.84
CA THR A 6 -12.43 -8.74 10.08
C THR A 6 -11.70 -7.43 9.81
N PHE A 7 -10.89 -7.00 10.77
CA PHE A 7 -9.95 -5.90 10.59
C PHE A 7 -8.56 -6.48 10.36
N GLN A 8 -7.96 -6.16 9.23
CA GLN A 8 -6.62 -6.60 8.89
C GLN A 8 -5.62 -5.46 9.00
N GLN A 9 -4.69 -5.57 9.94
CA GLN A 9 -3.62 -4.61 10.12
C GLN A 9 -2.44 -5.00 9.24
N VAL A 10 -2.12 -4.16 8.27
CA VAL A 10 -1.02 -4.37 7.32
C VAL A 10 0.14 -3.41 7.58
N GLY A 11 -0.15 -2.16 7.93
CA GLY A 11 0.85 -1.13 8.18
C GLY A 11 1.56 -1.30 9.53
N LEU A 12 2.82 -0.90 9.56
CA LEU A 12 3.62 -0.78 10.78
C LEU A 12 3.64 0.66 11.25
N PHE A 13 3.41 0.88 12.54
CA PHE A 13 3.56 2.18 13.17
C PHE A 13 4.97 2.37 13.73
N ALA A 14 5.43 3.63 13.78
CA ALA A 14 6.73 3.97 14.37
C ALA A 14 6.79 3.65 15.87
N LYS A 15 5.65 3.77 16.57
CA LYS A 15 5.53 3.40 17.98
C LYS A 15 5.03 1.96 18.11
N PRO A 16 5.62 1.14 18.99
CA PRO A 16 5.20 -0.25 19.15
C PRO A 16 3.85 -0.40 19.84
N LEU A 17 3.43 0.58 20.62
CA LEU A 17 2.17 0.54 21.36
C LEU A 17 1.23 1.61 20.84
N ASN A 18 0.00 1.21 20.55
CA ASN A 18 -1.08 2.07 20.08
C ASN A 18 -2.34 1.77 20.90
N GLU A 19 -3.15 2.79 21.09
CA GLU A 19 -4.44 2.62 21.75
C GLU A 19 -5.41 1.89 20.84
N LEU A 20 -6.08 0.90 21.39
CA LEU A 20 -7.08 0.10 20.70
C LEU A 20 -8.36 0.06 21.53
N ASP A 21 -9.49 0.32 20.90
CA ASP A 21 -10.79 0.20 21.56
C ASP A 21 -11.26 -1.26 21.62
N GLU A 22 -10.86 -1.95 22.68
CA GLU A 22 -11.24 -3.35 22.92
C GLU A 22 -12.76 -3.52 23.06
N ARG A 23 -13.46 -2.53 23.61
CA ARG A 23 -14.90 -2.59 23.80
C ARG A 23 -15.63 -2.76 22.45
N THR A 24 -15.25 -1.97 21.47
CA THR A 24 -15.80 -2.09 20.10
C THR A 24 -15.50 -3.44 19.48
N ILE A 25 -14.30 -3.97 19.69
CA ILE A 25 -13.92 -5.31 19.20
C ILE A 25 -14.83 -6.38 19.79
N ILE A 26 -15.03 -6.36 21.10
CA ILE A 26 -15.87 -7.35 21.81
C ILE A 26 -17.34 -7.21 21.44
N GLN A 27 -17.89 -5.99 21.50
CA GLN A 27 -19.32 -5.77 21.26
C GLN A 27 -19.74 -6.08 19.82
N HIS A 28 -18.84 -5.91 18.87
CA HIS A 28 -19.12 -6.17 17.46
C HIS A 28 -18.55 -7.51 16.96
N GLU A 29 -18.00 -8.32 17.84
CA GLU A 29 -17.44 -9.65 17.53
C GLU A 29 -16.43 -9.59 16.37
N ILE A 30 -15.55 -8.59 16.42
CA ILE A 30 -14.56 -8.31 15.37
C ILE A 30 -13.35 -9.23 15.50
N THR A 31 -12.92 -9.79 14.40
CA THR A 31 -11.62 -10.45 14.28
C THR A 31 -10.57 -9.42 13.92
N TYR A 32 -9.49 -9.33 14.70
CA TYR A 32 -8.35 -8.45 14.44
C TYR A 32 -7.14 -9.30 14.07
N VAL A 33 -6.60 -9.12 12.87
CA VAL A 33 -5.53 -9.95 12.31
C VAL A 33 -4.38 -9.09 11.82
N GLY A 34 -3.16 -9.48 12.16
CA GLY A 34 -1.95 -8.88 11.59
C GLY A 34 -1.55 -9.57 10.29
N SER A 35 -0.97 -8.80 9.39
CA SER A 35 -0.41 -9.31 8.13
C SER A 35 0.93 -8.63 7.86
N ARG A 36 1.89 -9.38 7.39
CA ARG A 36 3.22 -8.86 7.05
C ARG A 36 3.68 -9.40 5.71
N SER A 37 4.19 -8.46 4.87
CA SER A 37 4.78 -8.81 3.57
C SER A 37 3.80 -9.59 2.67
N GLN A 38 4.31 -10.41 1.81
CA GLN A 38 3.54 -11.22 0.85
C GLN A 38 4.17 -12.59 0.67
N ASN A 39 3.38 -13.53 0.23
CA ASN A 39 3.86 -14.84 -0.22
C ASN A 39 4.24 -14.80 -1.71
N PRO A 40 5.11 -15.69 -2.18
CA PRO A 40 5.45 -15.79 -3.60
C PRO A 40 4.23 -15.94 -4.51
N TYR A 41 3.18 -16.58 -4.02
CA TYR A 41 1.93 -16.81 -4.76
C TYR A 41 1.10 -15.53 -4.96
N ASP A 42 1.31 -14.51 -4.15
CA ASP A 42 0.57 -13.24 -4.24
C ASP A 42 0.97 -12.46 -5.50
N TRP A 43 2.20 -12.60 -5.97
CA TRP A 43 2.70 -11.90 -7.14
C TRP A 43 1.95 -12.24 -8.43
N PRO A 44 1.81 -13.53 -8.83
CA PRO A 44 1.03 -13.86 -10.03
C PRO A 44 -0.42 -13.43 -9.92
N ILE A 45 -1.02 -13.51 -8.74
CA ILE A 45 -2.39 -13.06 -8.49
C ILE A 45 -2.52 -11.55 -8.70
N ALA A 46 -1.61 -10.77 -8.13
CA ALA A 46 -1.61 -9.31 -8.27
C ALA A 46 -1.42 -8.89 -9.73
N ILE A 47 -0.48 -9.48 -10.44
CA ILE A 47 -0.22 -9.23 -11.87
C ILE A 47 -1.45 -9.57 -12.72
N HIS A 48 -2.11 -10.70 -12.42
CA HIS A 48 -3.33 -11.09 -13.13
C HIS A 48 -4.48 -10.12 -12.91
N LEU A 49 -4.67 -9.63 -11.68
CA LEU A 49 -5.69 -8.65 -11.35
C LEU A 49 -5.44 -7.31 -12.05
N GLU A 50 -4.19 -6.89 -12.11
CA GLU A 50 -3.79 -5.68 -12.84
C GLU A 50 -4.06 -5.84 -14.34
N ALA A 51 -3.60 -6.93 -14.95
CA ALA A 51 -3.80 -7.20 -16.37
C ALA A 51 -5.28 -7.25 -16.78
N LYS A 52 -6.17 -7.63 -15.86
CA LYS A 52 -7.63 -7.59 -16.06
C LYS A 52 -8.25 -6.20 -15.85
N GLY A 53 -7.47 -5.22 -15.42
CA GLY A 53 -7.98 -3.90 -15.07
C GLY A 53 -8.78 -3.84 -13.77
N ALA A 54 -8.70 -4.88 -12.92
CA ALA A 54 -9.32 -4.87 -11.59
C ALA A 54 -8.58 -3.93 -10.62
N ILE A 55 -7.30 -3.68 -10.89
CA ILE A 55 -6.46 -2.71 -10.18
C ILE A 55 -6.15 -1.58 -11.17
N ASN A 56 -6.40 -0.35 -10.77
CA ASN A 56 -6.10 0.82 -11.58
C ASN A 56 -4.82 1.48 -11.04
N GLU A 57 -3.69 1.09 -11.58
CA GLU A 57 -2.38 1.62 -11.17
C GLU A 57 -2.19 3.09 -11.54
N ASP A 58 -2.82 3.60 -12.60
CA ASP A 58 -2.76 5.02 -12.96
C ASP A 58 -3.30 5.93 -11.85
N LYS A 59 -4.23 5.41 -11.04
CA LYS A 59 -4.74 6.10 -9.87
C LYS A 59 -3.87 5.91 -8.62
N MET A 60 -3.10 4.85 -8.57
CA MET A 60 -2.25 4.51 -7.42
C MET A 60 -0.88 5.16 -7.53
N VAL A 61 -0.28 5.15 -8.70
CA VAL A 61 1.01 5.81 -8.96
C VAL A 61 0.74 7.30 -9.19
N THR A 62 1.11 8.11 -8.20
CA THR A 62 0.80 9.56 -8.23
C THR A 62 1.94 10.40 -8.75
N LYS A 63 3.18 9.90 -8.64
CA LYS A 63 4.36 10.56 -9.22
C LYS A 63 5.41 9.56 -9.68
N VAL A 64 6.07 9.91 -10.76
CA VAL A 64 7.23 9.19 -11.28
C VAL A 64 8.39 10.18 -11.46
N PHE A 65 9.54 9.83 -10.93
CA PHE A 65 10.78 10.59 -11.06
C PHE A 65 11.81 9.76 -11.84
N ASP A 66 12.72 10.41 -12.52
CA ASP A 66 13.91 9.74 -13.03
C ASP A 66 14.94 9.49 -11.91
N LEU A 67 15.96 8.72 -12.22
CA LEU A 67 16.97 8.35 -11.23
C LEU A 67 17.79 9.56 -10.74
N ASP A 68 18.01 10.57 -11.58
CA ASP A 68 18.77 11.76 -11.21
C ASP A 68 18.03 12.63 -10.18
N HIS A 69 16.70 12.52 -10.15
CA HIS A 69 15.81 13.22 -9.20
C HIS A 69 15.36 12.34 -8.02
N TRP A 70 16.17 11.33 -7.65
CA TRP A 70 15.81 10.40 -6.56
C TRP A 70 15.54 11.12 -5.23
N ARG A 71 16.25 12.21 -4.97
CA ARG A 71 16.08 12.96 -3.72
C ARG A 71 14.70 13.58 -3.61
N GLU A 72 14.24 14.22 -4.68
CA GLU A 72 12.89 14.79 -4.73
C GLU A 72 11.80 13.70 -4.59
N ALA A 73 12.07 12.50 -5.12
CA ALA A 73 11.16 11.36 -4.95
C ALA A 73 11.00 10.97 -3.48
N PHE A 74 12.09 10.86 -2.73
CA PHE A 74 12.06 10.59 -1.29
C PHE A 74 11.38 11.72 -0.51
N GLU A 75 11.69 12.96 -0.84
CA GLU A 75 11.05 14.14 -0.20
C GLU A 75 9.54 14.16 -0.45
N ALA A 76 9.09 13.82 -1.65
CA ALA A 76 7.67 13.72 -1.98
C ALA A 76 6.95 12.66 -1.14
N MET A 77 7.58 11.49 -0.92
CA MET A 77 7.02 10.45 -0.03
C MET A 77 6.99 10.90 1.43
N MET A 78 8.06 11.53 1.92
CA MET A 78 8.13 12.01 3.29
C MET A 78 7.11 13.12 3.58
N ALA A 79 6.74 13.91 2.58
CA ALA A 79 5.69 14.93 2.71
C ALA A 79 4.29 14.33 2.93
N GLY A 80 4.07 13.04 2.64
CA GLY A 80 2.82 12.32 2.92
C GLY A 80 1.63 12.71 2.06
N LYS A 81 1.85 13.36 0.92
CA LYS A 81 0.78 13.81 0.01
C LYS A 81 0.54 12.87 -1.17
N GLU A 82 1.49 11.95 -1.40
CA GLU A 82 1.46 11.03 -2.53
C GLU A 82 1.03 9.64 -2.08
N LEU A 83 0.33 8.90 -2.93
CA LEU A 83 -0.05 7.52 -2.67
C LEU A 83 1.11 6.57 -2.97
N LYS A 84 1.69 6.70 -4.14
CA LYS A 84 2.82 5.90 -4.59
C LYS A 84 3.74 6.73 -5.47
N VAL A 85 5.00 6.76 -5.12
CA VAL A 85 6.06 7.41 -5.90
C VAL A 85 6.97 6.32 -6.48
N LEU A 86 7.24 6.40 -7.77
CA LEU A 86 8.17 5.53 -8.46
C LEU A 86 9.42 6.30 -8.90
N ILE A 87 10.53 5.60 -8.96
CA ILE A 87 11.77 6.08 -9.58
C ILE A 87 12.02 5.19 -10.80
N ALA A 88 11.97 5.81 -11.99
CA ALA A 88 12.26 5.13 -13.24
C ALA A 88 13.78 5.05 -13.43
N SER A 89 14.31 3.85 -13.46
CA SER A 89 15.75 3.61 -13.74
C SER A 89 16.09 3.76 -15.22
N ASN A 90 15.10 3.65 -16.09
CA ASN A 90 15.23 3.85 -17.52
C ASN A 90 14.18 4.87 -17.99
N PRO A 91 14.56 6.12 -18.28
CA PRO A 91 13.60 7.15 -18.69
C PRO A 91 12.95 6.90 -20.06
N ASP A 92 13.55 6.03 -20.88
CA ASP A 92 13.03 5.66 -22.19
C ASP A 92 12.08 4.47 -22.15
N ASP A 93 11.74 3.96 -20.97
CA ASP A 93 10.81 2.85 -20.79
C ASP A 93 9.38 3.33 -20.96
N GLU A 94 8.81 3.04 -22.13
CA GLU A 94 7.43 3.43 -22.47
C GLU A 94 6.37 2.81 -21.54
N THR A 95 6.71 1.77 -20.78
CA THR A 95 5.79 1.13 -19.84
C THR A 95 5.50 1.99 -18.61
N LEU A 96 6.29 3.05 -18.38
CA LEU A 96 6.17 3.96 -17.23
C LEU A 96 5.43 5.26 -17.56
N ASN A 97 4.94 5.41 -18.76
CA ASN A 97 4.19 6.58 -19.22
C ASN A 97 2.68 6.32 -19.26
#